data_5af53c8cb9263ab16137d139333a255e
#
_entry.id   5af53c8cb9263ab16137d139333a255e
#
_cell.length_a   1.000
_cell.length_b   1.000
_cell.length_c   1.000
_cell.angle_alpha   90.00
_cell.angle_beta   90.00
_cell.angle_gamma   90.00
#
_symmetry.space_group_name_H-M   'P 1'
#
loop_
_entity.id
_entity.type
_entity.pdbx_description
1 polymer ?
#
loop_
_entity_poly.entity_id
_entity_poly.type
_entity_poly.pdbx_seq_one_letter_code
_entity_poly.pdbx_strand_id
1 'polypeptide(L)'
;MKKYILAIDQGTTSTRAILFDKKGEIISSSQKEIKMFYDKPNYVEQDPSDIWMSVLSTMAQCLMTAEILPEEVASIGITNQRETTVLWNRLTGQPVYRAIVWQSKQSNPICEDLRKRDLNDTFKQKTGLLIDPYFSGTKIKWAIDNVDGVKELMDEGNLMFGTIDSWLIYKLSGNKEHKTDYTNASRTLLYNIFDKKWDEELLDILEINPTILPEVHDSNAIFGTTSRNTFFGYEIPIAGVLGDQQAALFGQTCFEPGEIKNTYGTGCFMLMNTGKENTISENGLLTTIGYALDGEITYALEGSVFVAGSAIQWLRDQLEFFPEAKESEKLANDVEDNFGVVVVPAFAGLGTPYWDADAKGAIFGLTRATNKAHITRATLESLAYQ
;
A
#
# COMPACT_ATOMS: atom_id res chain seq x y z
N MET A 1 22.54 21.33 15.76
CA MET A 1 23.00 20.98 14.38
C MET A 1 22.14 19.81 13.93
N LYS A 2 21.51 19.91 12.75
CA LYS A 2 20.66 18.83 12.21
C LYS A 2 21.47 17.55 11.98
N LYS A 3 21.07 16.42 12.58
CA LYS A 3 21.88 15.20 12.66
C LYS A 3 21.13 13.92 12.29
N TYR A 4 19.80 13.95 12.34
CA TYR A 4 18.97 12.77 12.25
C TYR A 4 17.98 12.85 11.10
N ILE A 5 17.59 11.70 10.58
CA ILE A 5 16.49 11.54 9.63
C ILE A 5 15.39 10.75 10.33
N LEU A 6 14.16 11.24 10.25
CA LEU A 6 12.99 10.55 10.76
C LEU A 6 12.24 9.90 9.60
N ALA A 7 12.17 8.58 9.59
CA ALA A 7 11.38 7.83 8.61
C ALA A 7 10.04 7.45 9.21
N ILE A 8 8.96 7.68 8.45
CA ILE A 8 7.59 7.26 8.76
C ILE A 8 7.23 6.11 7.84
N ASP A 9 6.90 4.96 8.41
CA ASP A 9 6.37 3.80 7.70
C ASP A 9 4.91 3.61 8.12
N GLN A 10 3.99 4.02 7.26
CA GLN A 10 2.56 3.88 7.50
C GLN A 10 2.04 2.63 6.77
N GLY A 11 2.10 1.49 7.45
CA GLY A 11 1.64 0.19 6.93
C GLY A 11 0.14 -0.04 7.13
N THR A 12 -0.35 -1.18 6.66
CA THR A 12 -1.77 -1.53 6.74
C THR A 12 -2.26 -1.73 8.18
N THR A 13 -1.46 -2.37 9.03
CA THR A 13 -1.88 -2.71 10.40
C THR A 13 -1.27 -1.81 11.47
N SER A 14 -0.25 -1.05 11.12
CA SER A 14 0.46 -0.20 12.08
C SER A 14 1.21 0.94 11.40
N THR A 15 1.45 2.00 12.16
CA THR A 15 2.40 3.07 11.82
C THR A 15 3.67 2.88 12.62
N ARG A 16 4.82 3.06 11.98
CA ARG A 16 6.14 3.07 12.63
C ARG A 16 6.87 4.36 12.32
N ALA A 17 7.56 4.91 13.33
CA ALA A 17 8.53 5.98 13.16
C ALA A 17 9.92 5.44 13.56
N ILE A 18 10.93 5.70 12.73
CA ILE A 18 12.31 5.26 12.96
C ILE A 18 13.23 6.46 12.81
N LEU A 19 14.10 6.67 13.78
CA LEU A 19 15.10 7.72 13.77
C LEU A 19 16.46 7.15 13.41
N PHE A 20 17.06 7.67 12.34
CA PHE A 20 18.38 7.28 11.86
C PHE A 20 19.40 8.39 12.09
N ASP A 21 20.63 8.01 12.41
CA ASP A 21 21.77 8.91 12.41
C ASP A 21 22.37 9.11 11.00
N LYS A 22 23.44 9.89 10.91
CA LYS A 22 24.17 10.14 9.63
C LYS A 22 24.84 8.92 9.02
N LYS A 23 24.99 7.84 9.77
CA LYS A 23 25.58 6.58 9.27
C LYS A 23 24.52 5.59 8.84
N GLY A 24 23.23 5.93 9.03
CA GLY A 24 22.10 5.03 8.78
C GLY A 24 21.82 4.05 9.93
N GLU A 25 22.43 4.27 11.11
CA GLU A 25 22.16 3.45 12.28
C GLU A 25 20.82 3.86 12.92
N ILE A 26 20.03 2.86 13.34
CA ILE A 26 18.76 3.09 14.03
C ILE A 26 19.04 3.54 15.46
N ILE A 27 18.64 4.77 15.78
CA ILE A 27 18.77 5.35 17.12
C ILE A 27 17.56 5.04 17.99
N SER A 28 16.36 5.10 17.40
CA SER A 28 15.11 4.81 18.07
C SER A 28 14.05 4.36 17.08
N SER A 29 13.08 3.60 17.57
CA SER A 29 11.90 3.20 16.80
C SER A 29 10.68 3.17 17.72
N SER A 30 9.54 3.59 17.19
CA SER A 30 8.24 3.48 17.85
C SER A 30 7.20 2.97 16.86
N GLN A 31 6.29 2.13 17.34
CA GLN A 31 5.22 1.55 16.51
C GLN A 31 3.89 1.64 17.25
N LYS A 32 2.81 1.86 16.49
CA LYS A 32 1.44 1.87 16.99
C LYS A 32 0.51 1.18 16.01
N GLU A 33 -0.30 0.25 16.50
CA GLU A 33 -1.33 -0.43 15.71
C GLU A 33 -2.45 0.52 15.32
N ILE A 34 -3.08 0.24 14.16
CA ILE A 34 -4.19 0.98 13.60
C ILE A 34 -5.40 0.06 13.52
N LYS A 35 -6.55 0.58 13.92
CA LYS A 35 -7.80 -0.14 13.87
C LYS A 35 -8.29 -0.31 12.42
N MET A 36 -8.67 -1.54 12.09
CA MET A 36 -9.36 -1.89 10.85
C MET A 36 -10.85 -2.02 11.10
N PHE A 37 -11.67 -1.65 10.11
CA PHE A 37 -13.13 -1.77 10.14
C PHE A 37 -13.59 -2.72 9.04
N TYR A 38 -14.50 -3.62 9.40
CA TYR A 38 -15.07 -4.68 8.54
C TYR A 38 -16.59 -4.67 8.64
N ASP A 39 -17.21 -3.49 8.57
CA ASP A 39 -18.63 -3.29 8.87
C ASP A 39 -19.58 -4.00 7.89
N LYS A 40 -19.10 -4.31 6.68
CA LYS A 40 -19.83 -5.08 5.67
C LYS A 40 -18.93 -6.15 5.05
N PRO A 41 -19.50 -7.25 4.52
CA PRO A 41 -18.71 -8.21 3.75
C PRO A 41 -17.91 -7.54 2.63
N ASN A 42 -16.64 -7.89 2.50
CA ASN A 42 -15.72 -7.36 1.49
C ASN A 42 -15.31 -5.87 1.65
N TYR A 43 -15.74 -5.18 2.71
CA TYR A 43 -15.29 -3.84 3.04
C TYR A 43 -14.13 -3.92 4.03
N VAL A 44 -13.06 -3.21 3.71
CA VAL A 44 -11.90 -3.06 4.59
C VAL A 44 -11.54 -1.58 4.62
N GLU A 45 -11.67 -0.96 5.78
CA GLU A 45 -11.58 0.48 5.93
C GLU A 45 -10.75 0.87 7.16
N GLN A 46 -10.22 2.09 7.15
CA GLN A 46 -9.51 2.72 8.27
C GLN A 46 -10.02 4.14 8.48
N ASP A 47 -9.88 4.67 9.69
CA ASP A 47 -10.12 6.09 9.94
C ASP A 47 -8.87 6.91 9.58
N PRO A 48 -8.94 7.85 8.62
CA PRO A 48 -7.80 8.71 8.29
C PRO A 48 -7.31 9.56 9.46
N SER A 49 -8.20 9.85 10.42
CA SER A 49 -7.84 10.58 11.64
C SER A 49 -7.01 9.69 12.58
N ASP A 50 -7.36 8.42 12.71
CA ASP A 50 -6.57 7.46 13.50
C ASP A 50 -5.19 7.23 12.87
N ILE A 51 -5.11 7.15 11.53
CA ILE A 51 -3.84 7.10 10.80
C ILE A 51 -2.99 8.32 11.15
N TRP A 52 -3.54 9.53 11.05
CA TRP A 52 -2.84 10.77 11.37
C TRP A 52 -2.37 10.81 12.83
N MET A 53 -3.25 10.47 13.78
CA MET A 53 -2.91 10.45 15.21
C MET A 53 -1.86 9.39 15.54
N SER A 54 -1.83 8.27 14.82
CA SER A 54 -0.79 7.26 15.00
C SER A 54 0.58 7.77 14.55
N VAL A 55 0.63 8.53 13.44
CA VAL A 55 1.87 9.19 12.96
C VAL A 55 2.39 10.19 14.00
N LEU A 56 1.54 11.09 14.49
CA LEU A 56 1.95 12.05 15.53
C LEU A 56 2.46 11.35 16.79
N SER A 57 1.75 10.31 17.24
CA SER A 57 2.10 9.55 18.44
C SER A 57 3.45 8.83 18.29
N THR A 58 3.68 8.16 17.15
CA THR A 58 4.93 7.41 16.92
C THR A 58 6.11 8.35 16.73
N MET A 59 5.96 9.48 16.03
CA MET A 59 7.01 10.49 15.91
C MET A 59 7.41 11.04 17.30
N ALA A 60 6.42 11.44 18.12
CA ALA A 60 6.67 11.95 19.45
C ALA A 60 7.40 10.92 20.33
N GLN A 61 6.88 9.70 20.37
CA GLN A 61 7.48 8.63 21.17
C GLN A 61 8.90 8.29 20.70
N CYS A 62 9.14 8.27 19.39
CA CYS A 62 10.45 7.99 18.83
C CYS A 62 11.51 9.03 19.25
N LEU A 63 11.16 10.32 19.19
CA LEU A 63 12.04 11.42 19.63
C LEU A 63 12.25 11.39 21.14
N MET A 64 11.20 11.17 21.92
CA MET A 64 11.28 11.10 23.38
C MET A 64 12.16 9.93 23.86
N THR A 65 12.00 8.75 23.25
CA THR A 65 12.81 7.58 23.61
C THR A 65 14.30 7.77 23.29
N ALA A 66 14.60 8.52 22.23
CA ALA A 66 15.99 8.85 21.86
C ALA A 66 16.56 10.06 22.63
N GLU A 67 15.76 10.77 23.41
CA GLU A 67 16.11 12.05 24.05
C GLU A 67 16.61 13.11 23.03
N ILE A 68 16.06 13.08 21.78
CA ILE A 68 16.41 13.98 20.69
C ILE A 68 15.41 15.11 20.57
N LEU A 69 15.94 16.33 20.44
CA LEU A 69 15.10 17.52 20.21
C LEU A 69 14.62 17.57 18.74
N PRO A 70 13.36 17.99 18.49
CA PRO A 70 12.82 18.05 17.12
C PRO A 70 13.66 18.88 16.16
N GLU A 71 14.35 19.94 16.65
CA GLU A 71 15.25 20.79 15.84
C GLU A 71 16.50 20.06 15.32
N GLU A 72 16.85 18.91 15.88
CA GLU A 72 17.98 18.11 15.43
C GLU A 72 17.63 17.20 14.25
N VAL A 73 16.32 17.04 13.93
CA VAL A 73 15.86 16.31 12.75
C VAL A 73 16.14 17.13 11.49
N ALA A 74 16.81 16.52 10.55
CA ALA A 74 17.20 17.16 9.27
C ALA A 74 16.06 17.12 8.26
N SER A 75 15.39 15.98 8.15
CA SER A 75 14.28 15.74 7.21
C SER A 75 13.40 14.60 7.69
N ILE A 76 12.20 14.52 7.11
CA ILE A 76 11.26 13.42 7.24
C ILE A 76 11.17 12.71 5.90
N GLY A 77 11.29 11.36 5.91
CA GLY A 77 10.94 10.49 4.80
C GLY A 77 9.64 9.75 5.09
N ILE A 78 8.82 9.49 4.07
CA ILE A 78 7.53 8.79 4.20
C ILE A 78 7.53 7.57 3.28
N THR A 79 7.16 6.43 3.83
CA THR A 79 6.71 5.28 3.07
C THR A 79 5.34 4.83 3.59
N ASN A 80 4.53 4.24 2.72
CA ASN A 80 3.14 3.99 3.03
C ASN A 80 2.59 2.75 2.33
N GLN A 81 1.56 2.14 2.94
CA GLN A 81 0.69 1.20 2.24
C GLN A 81 0.12 1.88 0.98
N ARG A 82 0.27 1.22 -0.17
CA ARG A 82 -0.14 1.78 -1.46
C ARG A 82 -1.64 1.64 -1.67
N GLU A 83 -2.19 2.28 -2.69
CA GLU A 83 -3.57 2.17 -3.20
C GLU A 83 -4.67 2.53 -2.21
N THR A 84 -4.40 2.57 -0.92
CA THR A 84 -5.39 2.98 0.09
C THR A 84 -5.82 4.42 -0.18
N THR A 85 -7.12 4.60 -0.35
CA THR A 85 -7.74 5.82 -0.87
C THR A 85 -8.29 6.67 0.24
N VAL A 86 -7.85 7.92 0.32
CA VAL A 86 -8.37 8.94 1.25
C VAL A 86 -9.02 10.06 0.45
N LEU A 87 -10.22 10.46 0.85
CA LEU A 87 -10.93 11.61 0.32
C LEU A 87 -11.22 12.60 1.45
N TRP A 88 -10.96 13.88 1.21
CA TRP A 88 -11.21 14.92 2.22
C TRP A 88 -11.68 16.23 1.60
N ASN A 89 -12.34 17.02 2.43
CA ASN A 89 -12.79 18.35 2.05
C ASN A 89 -11.63 19.35 2.12
N ARG A 90 -11.33 20.03 1.01
CA ARG A 90 -10.25 21.03 0.87
C ARG A 90 -10.36 22.17 1.87
N LEU A 91 -11.59 22.63 2.15
CA LEU A 91 -11.83 23.80 2.99
C LEU A 91 -11.65 23.51 4.48
N THR A 92 -12.04 22.30 4.91
CA THR A 92 -12.01 21.92 6.33
C THR A 92 -10.81 21.05 6.68
N GLY A 93 -10.20 20.40 5.70
CA GLY A 93 -9.13 19.40 5.90
C GLY A 93 -9.63 18.14 6.62
N GLN A 94 -10.95 17.90 6.62
CA GLN A 94 -11.55 16.74 7.27
C GLN A 94 -11.86 15.64 6.24
N PRO A 95 -11.60 14.37 6.56
CA PRO A 95 -12.02 13.25 5.73
C PRO A 95 -13.54 13.27 5.52
N VAL A 96 -13.97 12.95 4.30
CA VAL A 96 -15.40 12.83 3.95
C VAL A 96 -15.92 11.40 4.11
N TYR A 97 -15.00 10.45 4.14
CA TYR A 97 -15.29 9.04 4.34
C TYR A 97 -14.08 8.35 4.99
N ARG A 98 -14.26 7.12 5.46
CA ARG A 98 -13.13 6.28 5.87
C ARG A 98 -12.17 6.03 4.72
N ALA A 99 -10.90 5.85 5.00
CA ALA A 99 -9.92 5.41 4.02
C ALA A 99 -10.29 4.00 3.53
N ILE A 100 -10.45 3.85 2.21
CA ILE A 100 -10.76 2.58 1.58
C ILE A 100 -9.45 1.85 1.35
N VAL A 101 -9.20 0.80 2.15
CA VAL A 101 -7.94 0.06 2.16
C VAL A 101 -7.75 -0.73 0.86
N TRP A 102 -6.51 -0.96 0.46
CA TRP A 102 -6.15 -1.71 -0.74
C TRP A 102 -6.77 -3.12 -0.81
N GLN A 103 -7.05 -3.75 0.33
CA GLN A 103 -7.70 -5.06 0.44
C GLN A 103 -9.24 -5.02 0.23
N SER A 104 -9.84 -3.82 0.26
CA SER A 104 -11.28 -3.67 0.14
C SER A 104 -11.78 -4.00 -1.26
N LYS A 105 -12.84 -4.77 -1.35
CA LYS A 105 -13.50 -5.14 -2.62
C LYS A 105 -14.80 -4.38 -2.88
N GLN A 106 -15.08 -3.32 -2.10
CA GLN A 106 -16.33 -2.58 -2.23
C GLN A 106 -16.52 -1.93 -3.61
N SER A 107 -15.43 -1.66 -4.35
CA SER A 107 -15.47 -1.15 -5.73
C SER A 107 -15.51 -2.24 -6.82
N ASN A 108 -15.60 -3.54 -6.48
CA ASN A 108 -15.63 -4.62 -7.47
C ASN A 108 -16.76 -4.47 -8.52
N PRO A 109 -17.99 -4.02 -8.19
CA PRO A 109 -19.03 -3.81 -9.20
C PRO A 109 -18.61 -2.83 -10.31
N ILE A 110 -17.80 -1.80 -9.98
CA ILE A 110 -17.25 -0.86 -10.96
C ILE A 110 -16.23 -1.58 -11.86
N CYS A 111 -15.36 -2.41 -11.26
CA CYS A 111 -14.40 -3.22 -12.04
C CYS A 111 -15.11 -4.15 -13.03
N GLU A 112 -16.20 -4.78 -12.61
CA GLU A 112 -17.01 -5.64 -13.49
C GLU A 112 -17.65 -4.86 -14.64
N ASP A 113 -18.17 -3.65 -14.37
CA ASP A 113 -18.71 -2.79 -15.45
C ASP A 113 -17.63 -2.40 -16.45
N LEU A 114 -16.47 -1.97 -15.98
CA LEU A 114 -15.33 -1.62 -16.85
C LEU A 114 -14.88 -2.81 -17.71
N ARG A 115 -14.84 -4.03 -17.15
CA ARG A 115 -14.51 -5.27 -17.90
C ARG A 115 -15.57 -5.60 -18.93
N LYS A 116 -16.87 -5.46 -18.62
CA LYS A 116 -17.98 -5.67 -19.57
C LYS A 116 -17.96 -4.67 -20.74
N ARG A 117 -17.39 -3.49 -20.52
CA ARG A 117 -17.16 -2.46 -21.54
C ARG A 117 -15.88 -2.70 -22.35
N ASP A 118 -15.18 -3.82 -22.13
CA ASP A 118 -13.94 -4.22 -22.82
C ASP A 118 -12.78 -3.20 -22.68
N LEU A 119 -12.64 -2.61 -21.48
CA LEU A 119 -11.66 -1.56 -21.20
C LEU A 119 -10.34 -2.08 -20.62
N ASN A 120 -10.16 -3.41 -20.49
CA ASN A 120 -8.96 -4.00 -19.89
C ASN A 120 -7.66 -3.52 -20.56
N ASP A 121 -7.62 -3.55 -21.90
CA ASP A 121 -6.44 -3.15 -22.66
C ASP A 121 -6.19 -1.64 -22.55
N THR A 122 -7.23 -0.81 -22.53
CA THR A 122 -7.11 0.63 -22.35
C THR A 122 -6.38 0.97 -21.05
N PHE A 123 -6.83 0.38 -19.93
CA PHE A 123 -6.19 0.61 -18.63
C PHE A 123 -4.78 0.02 -18.60
N LYS A 124 -4.61 -1.22 -19.06
CA LYS A 124 -3.32 -1.94 -19.02
C LYS A 124 -2.25 -1.21 -19.81
N GLN A 125 -2.55 -0.77 -21.02
CA GLN A 125 -1.57 -0.11 -21.89
C GLN A 125 -1.12 1.27 -21.38
N LYS A 126 -1.94 1.95 -20.57
CA LYS A 126 -1.63 3.27 -20.03
C LYS A 126 -1.01 3.21 -18.63
N THR A 127 -1.50 2.33 -17.78
CA THR A 127 -1.12 2.29 -16.37
C THR A 127 -0.17 1.14 -16.00
N GLY A 128 -0.04 0.14 -16.87
CA GLY A 128 0.66 -1.12 -16.54
C GLY A 128 -0.13 -2.03 -15.60
N LEU A 129 -1.35 -1.62 -15.19
CA LEU A 129 -2.18 -2.30 -14.22
C LEU A 129 -3.37 -2.98 -14.88
N LEU A 130 -3.98 -3.91 -14.16
CA LEU A 130 -5.24 -4.56 -14.55
C LEU A 130 -6.42 -3.88 -13.85
N ILE A 131 -7.63 -4.01 -14.40
CA ILE A 131 -8.84 -3.53 -13.73
C ILE A 131 -9.12 -4.43 -12.52
N ASP A 132 -8.85 -3.91 -11.33
CA ASP A 132 -9.03 -4.63 -10.06
C ASP A 132 -9.40 -3.64 -8.93
N PRO A 133 -10.25 -4.03 -7.96
CA PRO A 133 -10.60 -3.19 -6.81
C PRO A 133 -9.40 -2.88 -5.90
N TYR A 134 -8.27 -3.52 -6.11
CA TYR A 134 -7.00 -3.24 -5.44
C TYR A 134 -6.57 -1.77 -5.62
N PHE A 135 -6.72 -1.20 -6.81
CA PHE A 135 -6.23 0.14 -7.18
C PHE A 135 -7.19 1.26 -6.80
N SER A 136 -6.65 2.49 -6.67
CA SER A 136 -7.39 3.64 -6.10
C SER A 136 -8.54 4.14 -6.96
N GLY A 137 -8.41 4.16 -8.30
CA GLY A 137 -9.36 4.82 -9.21
C GLY A 137 -10.80 4.33 -9.05
N THR A 138 -11.01 3.01 -8.96
CA THR A 138 -12.33 2.43 -8.75
C THR A 138 -12.90 2.72 -7.36
N LYS A 139 -12.04 2.87 -6.33
CA LYS A 139 -12.46 3.26 -4.97
C LYS A 139 -12.89 4.72 -4.92
N ILE A 140 -12.21 5.61 -5.66
CA ILE A 140 -12.62 7.02 -5.80
C ILE A 140 -14.01 7.08 -6.43
N LYS A 141 -14.19 6.40 -7.58
CA LYS A 141 -15.50 6.35 -8.27
C LYS A 141 -16.58 5.79 -7.35
N TRP A 142 -16.27 4.71 -6.62
CA TRP A 142 -17.21 4.15 -5.66
C TRP A 142 -17.65 5.19 -4.60
N ALA A 143 -16.70 5.95 -4.06
CA ALA A 143 -17.02 6.96 -3.05
C ALA A 143 -17.84 8.11 -3.63
N ILE A 144 -17.54 8.56 -4.86
CA ILE A 144 -18.33 9.59 -5.58
C ILE A 144 -19.77 9.12 -5.75
N ASP A 145 -20.00 7.85 -6.05
CA ASP A 145 -21.33 7.31 -6.34
C ASP A 145 -22.13 6.92 -5.08
N ASN A 146 -21.48 6.64 -3.97
CA ASN A 146 -22.12 5.98 -2.82
C ASN A 146 -22.03 6.76 -1.50
N VAL A 147 -21.23 7.83 -1.44
CA VAL A 147 -21.08 8.63 -0.22
C VAL A 147 -21.75 9.98 -0.40
N ASP A 148 -22.72 10.27 0.44
CA ASP A 148 -23.50 11.50 0.39
C ASP A 148 -22.58 12.75 0.46
N GLY A 149 -22.79 13.71 -0.44
CA GLY A 149 -22.08 14.98 -0.50
C GLY A 149 -20.69 14.92 -1.16
N VAL A 150 -20.16 13.73 -1.51
CA VAL A 150 -18.82 13.62 -2.13
C VAL A 150 -18.84 14.13 -3.58
N LYS A 151 -19.89 13.80 -4.34
CA LYS A 151 -20.04 14.28 -5.71
C LYS A 151 -20.19 15.80 -5.75
N GLU A 152 -20.98 16.36 -4.88
CA GLU A 152 -21.19 17.80 -4.76
C GLU A 152 -19.88 18.53 -4.42
N LEU A 153 -19.10 18.01 -3.47
CA LEU A 153 -17.78 18.57 -3.15
C LEU A 153 -16.81 18.50 -4.33
N MET A 154 -16.87 17.45 -5.13
CA MET A 154 -16.06 17.34 -6.35
C MET A 154 -16.49 18.38 -7.39
N ASP A 155 -17.79 18.50 -7.65
CA ASP A 155 -18.35 19.44 -8.63
C ASP A 155 -18.08 20.91 -8.23
N GLU A 156 -18.03 21.21 -6.93
CA GLU A 156 -17.63 22.52 -6.38
C GLU A 156 -16.12 22.76 -6.37
N GLY A 157 -15.27 21.78 -6.70
CA GLY A 157 -13.81 21.85 -6.63
C GLY A 157 -13.24 21.81 -5.20
N ASN A 158 -14.05 21.36 -4.24
CA ASN A 158 -13.71 21.30 -2.82
C ASN A 158 -13.31 19.90 -2.34
N LEU A 159 -13.37 18.87 -3.19
CA LEU A 159 -12.88 17.52 -2.87
C LEU A 159 -11.37 17.44 -3.14
N MET A 160 -10.66 16.71 -2.32
CA MET A 160 -9.28 16.27 -2.54
C MET A 160 -9.18 14.77 -2.42
N PHE A 161 -8.34 14.17 -3.24
CA PHE A 161 -7.96 12.76 -3.19
C PHE A 161 -6.48 12.62 -2.89
N GLY A 162 -6.11 11.56 -2.17
CA GLY A 162 -4.74 11.11 -2.05
C GLY A 162 -4.65 9.64 -1.64
N THR A 163 -3.54 9.05 -1.97
CA THR A 163 -3.02 7.89 -1.25
C THR A 163 -2.51 8.34 0.12
N ILE A 164 -2.09 7.42 0.95
CA ILE A 164 -1.72 7.76 2.35
C ILE A 164 -0.59 8.78 2.43
N ASP A 165 0.39 8.72 1.54
CA ASP A 165 1.46 9.73 1.46
C ASP A 165 0.91 11.15 1.28
N SER A 166 0.01 11.35 0.30
CA SER A 166 -0.62 12.65 0.05
C SER A 166 -1.38 13.16 1.28
N TRP A 167 -2.12 12.28 1.96
CA TRP A 167 -2.81 12.61 3.19
C TRP A 167 -1.82 13.05 4.28
N LEU A 168 -0.72 12.32 4.47
CA LEU A 168 0.29 12.65 5.46
C LEU A 168 1.04 13.93 5.14
N ILE A 169 1.42 14.14 3.86
CA ILE A 169 2.05 15.39 3.40
C ILE A 169 1.12 16.57 3.67
N TYR A 170 -0.16 16.44 3.30
CA TYR A 170 -1.17 17.47 3.55
C TYR A 170 -1.28 17.79 5.04
N LYS A 171 -1.40 16.80 5.90
CA LYS A 171 -1.51 17.00 7.36
C LYS A 171 -0.23 17.56 7.97
N LEU A 172 0.93 17.01 7.62
CA LEU A 172 2.23 17.47 8.14
C LEU A 172 2.54 18.90 7.74
N SER A 173 2.19 19.32 6.53
CA SER A 173 2.40 20.69 6.05
C SER A 173 1.41 21.71 6.65
N GLY A 174 0.48 21.28 7.48
CA GLY A 174 -0.57 22.15 8.02
C GLY A 174 -1.64 22.49 6.98
N ASN A 175 -2.04 21.50 6.19
CA ASN A 175 -3.05 21.55 5.14
C ASN A 175 -2.68 22.46 3.95
N LYS A 176 -1.40 22.48 3.57
CA LYS A 176 -0.91 23.34 2.48
C LYS A 176 -0.53 22.57 1.22
N GLU A 177 0.18 21.47 1.37
CA GLU A 177 0.76 20.73 0.24
C GLU A 177 -0.15 19.57 -0.14
N HIS A 178 -0.45 19.47 -1.44
CA HIS A 178 -1.22 18.35 -2.01
C HIS A 178 -0.38 17.67 -3.09
N LYS A 179 0.49 16.79 -2.65
CA LYS A 179 1.52 16.16 -3.48
C LYS A 179 1.57 14.66 -3.26
N THR A 180 2.06 13.95 -4.25
CA THR A 180 2.39 12.51 -4.22
C THR A 180 3.66 12.27 -5.02
N ASP A 181 4.22 11.06 -4.90
CA ASP A 181 5.33 10.65 -5.75
C ASP A 181 4.87 9.76 -6.92
N TYR A 182 5.76 9.55 -7.89
CA TYR A 182 5.51 8.68 -9.03
C TYR A 182 5.14 7.25 -8.65
N THR A 183 5.71 6.71 -7.56
CA THR A 183 5.44 5.33 -7.16
C THR A 183 4.02 5.15 -6.65
N ASN A 184 3.51 6.07 -5.85
CA ASN A 184 2.12 6.07 -5.39
C ASN A 184 1.15 6.43 -6.51
N ALA A 185 1.46 7.43 -7.35
CA ALA A 185 0.63 7.80 -8.50
C ALA A 185 0.43 6.62 -9.46
N SER A 186 1.49 5.83 -9.73
CA SER A 186 1.44 4.66 -10.60
C SER A 186 0.49 3.54 -10.11
N ARG A 187 0.04 3.61 -8.84
CA ARG A 187 -0.87 2.61 -8.25
C ARG A 187 -2.33 3.02 -8.24
N THR A 188 -2.65 4.12 -8.86
CA THR A 188 -4.00 4.70 -8.78
C THR A 188 -4.98 4.21 -9.85
N LEU A 189 -4.51 3.53 -10.91
CA LEU A 189 -5.29 3.21 -12.12
C LEU A 189 -5.72 4.45 -12.91
N LEU A 190 -5.15 5.62 -12.61
CA LEU A 190 -5.45 6.92 -13.23
C LEU A 190 -4.23 7.57 -13.87
N TYR A 191 -3.03 7.09 -13.51
CA TYR A 191 -1.76 7.67 -13.92
C TYR A 191 -1.17 6.91 -15.09
N ASN A 192 -0.93 7.62 -16.21
CA ASN A 192 -0.24 7.07 -17.36
C ASN A 192 1.27 7.04 -17.07
N ILE A 193 1.81 5.83 -16.83
CA ILE A 193 3.20 5.64 -16.44
C ILE A 193 4.18 5.90 -17.59
N PHE A 194 3.72 5.90 -18.85
CA PHE A 194 4.51 6.16 -20.05
C PHE A 194 4.56 7.65 -20.36
N ASP A 195 3.40 8.33 -20.33
CA ASP A 195 3.28 9.77 -20.55
C ASP A 195 3.64 10.60 -19.31
N LYS A 196 3.74 9.95 -18.14
CA LYS A 196 4.09 10.58 -16.85
C LYS A 196 3.12 11.67 -16.42
N LYS A 197 1.81 11.41 -16.58
CA LYS A 197 0.73 12.34 -16.24
C LYS A 197 -0.55 11.61 -15.82
N TRP A 198 -1.42 12.31 -15.14
CA TRP A 198 -2.80 11.88 -14.98
C TRP A 198 -3.45 11.75 -16.36
N ASP A 199 -4.10 10.63 -16.65
CA ASP A 199 -4.62 10.32 -17.98
C ASP A 199 -6.07 10.78 -18.12
N GLU A 200 -6.32 11.73 -19.01
CA GLU A 200 -7.62 12.34 -19.21
C GLU A 200 -8.70 11.31 -19.62
N GLU A 201 -8.36 10.35 -20.48
CA GLU A 201 -9.32 9.31 -20.90
C GLU A 201 -9.71 8.39 -19.73
N LEU A 202 -8.76 8.00 -18.86
CA LEU A 202 -9.05 7.18 -17.69
C LEU A 202 -9.90 7.95 -16.66
N LEU A 203 -9.62 9.24 -16.50
CA LEU A 203 -10.42 10.13 -15.65
C LEU A 203 -11.85 10.28 -16.16
N ASP A 204 -12.03 10.49 -17.48
CA ASP A 204 -13.34 10.58 -18.10
C ASP A 204 -14.13 9.27 -17.99
N ILE A 205 -13.48 8.11 -18.20
CA ILE A 205 -14.10 6.79 -18.06
C ILE A 205 -14.64 6.57 -16.64
N LEU A 206 -13.91 7.03 -15.63
CA LEU A 206 -14.27 6.89 -14.22
C LEU A 206 -15.05 8.10 -13.67
N GLU A 207 -15.32 9.11 -14.52
CA GLU A 207 -16.04 10.35 -14.16
C GLU A 207 -15.38 11.07 -12.95
N ILE A 208 -14.04 11.14 -12.95
CA ILE A 208 -13.25 11.77 -11.90
C ILE A 208 -12.74 13.12 -12.39
N ASN A 209 -13.08 14.19 -11.68
CA ASN A 209 -12.57 15.53 -11.99
C ASN A 209 -11.07 15.63 -11.64
N PRO A 210 -10.18 16.02 -12.57
CA PRO A 210 -8.75 16.11 -12.33
C PRO A 210 -8.36 17.10 -11.21
N THR A 211 -9.22 18.04 -10.85
CA THR A 211 -8.95 19.01 -9.77
C THR A 211 -8.80 18.40 -8.37
N ILE A 212 -9.23 17.15 -8.20
CA ILE A 212 -9.10 16.44 -6.93
C ILE A 212 -7.73 15.79 -6.75
N LEU A 213 -6.91 15.69 -7.81
CA LEU A 213 -5.68 14.91 -7.86
C LEU A 213 -4.47 15.68 -7.32
N PRO A 214 -3.52 15.01 -6.64
CA PRO A 214 -2.30 15.64 -6.18
C PRO A 214 -1.30 15.92 -7.30
N GLU A 215 -0.41 16.86 -7.07
CA GLU A 215 0.77 17.08 -7.93
C GLU A 215 1.78 15.95 -7.74
N VAL A 216 2.30 15.42 -8.86
CA VAL A 216 3.23 14.27 -8.85
C VAL A 216 4.67 14.74 -8.93
N HIS A 217 5.53 14.25 -8.04
CA HIS A 217 6.94 14.60 -7.95
C HIS A 217 7.85 13.38 -7.94
N ASP A 218 9.15 13.61 -8.16
CA ASP A 218 10.18 12.58 -7.98
C ASP A 218 10.21 12.09 -6.53
N SER A 219 10.55 10.82 -6.34
CA SER A 219 10.54 10.19 -5.00
C SER A 219 11.53 10.87 -4.02
N ASN A 220 12.58 11.52 -4.52
CA ASN A 220 13.56 12.27 -3.73
C ASN A 220 13.31 13.80 -3.70
N ALA A 221 12.15 14.26 -4.12
CA ALA A 221 11.81 15.68 -4.10
C ALA A 221 11.54 16.20 -2.67
N ILE A 222 11.48 17.53 -2.55
CA ILE A 222 10.96 18.20 -1.37
C ILE A 222 9.44 18.37 -1.53
N PHE A 223 8.68 17.59 -0.79
CA PHE A 223 7.21 17.59 -0.86
C PHE A 223 6.57 18.73 -0.07
N GLY A 224 7.35 19.45 0.71
CA GLY A 224 6.94 20.56 1.53
C GLY A 224 7.73 20.61 2.83
N THR A 225 7.22 21.41 3.75
CA THR A 225 7.81 21.58 5.09
C THR A 225 6.70 21.40 6.12
N THR A 226 6.99 20.71 7.20
CA THR A 226 6.04 20.54 8.30
C THR A 226 5.63 21.91 8.86
N SER A 227 4.40 22.02 9.32
CA SER A 227 4.01 23.20 10.10
C SER A 227 4.49 23.09 11.56
N ARG A 228 4.67 24.22 12.21
CA ARG A 228 5.05 24.24 13.64
C ARG A 228 4.05 23.52 14.53
N ASN A 229 2.77 23.54 14.14
CA ASN A 229 1.71 22.88 14.92
C ASN A 229 1.72 21.35 14.76
N THR A 230 2.31 20.84 13.69
CA THR A 230 2.31 19.41 13.34
C THR A 230 3.64 18.73 13.70
N PHE A 231 4.72 19.49 13.86
CA PHE A 231 6.02 18.95 14.23
C PHE A 231 6.66 19.72 15.41
N PHE A 232 6.02 19.64 16.56
CA PHE A 232 6.55 20.03 17.88
C PHE A 232 7.21 21.43 17.93
N GLY A 233 6.68 22.39 17.19
CA GLY A 233 7.17 23.77 17.16
C GLY A 233 8.21 24.09 16.07
N TYR A 234 8.61 23.10 15.24
CA TYR A 234 9.65 23.24 14.22
C TYR A 234 9.13 22.97 12.81
N GLU A 235 9.81 23.57 11.84
CA GLU A 235 9.59 23.37 10.41
C GLU A 235 10.70 22.49 9.83
N ILE A 236 10.33 21.26 9.39
CA ILE A 236 11.28 20.24 8.90
C ILE A 236 10.88 19.86 7.47
N PRO A 237 11.83 19.77 6.51
CA PRO A 237 11.53 19.33 5.16
C PRO A 237 10.97 17.90 5.14
N ILE A 238 9.93 17.67 4.33
CA ILE A 238 9.47 16.34 3.94
C ILE A 238 10.21 16.02 2.65
N ALA A 239 11.22 15.16 2.71
CA ALA A 239 12.20 14.94 1.65
C ALA A 239 12.38 13.45 1.38
N GLY A 240 11.53 12.91 0.55
CA GLY A 240 11.50 11.51 0.17
C GLY A 240 10.16 10.86 0.49
N VAL A 241 9.52 10.34 -0.57
CA VAL A 241 8.24 9.63 -0.51
C VAL A 241 8.28 8.47 -1.48
N LEU A 242 7.90 7.29 -1.00
CA LEU A 242 7.84 6.06 -1.79
C LEU A 242 6.72 5.16 -1.25
N GLY A 243 6.00 4.48 -2.13
CA GLY A 243 5.16 3.36 -1.72
C GLY A 243 6.00 2.27 -1.02
N ASP A 244 5.41 1.55 -0.08
CA ASP A 244 6.12 0.61 0.82
C ASP A 244 6.94 -0.45 0.06
N GLN A 245 6.38 -1.00 -1.01
CA GLN A 245 7.06 -2.03 -1.80
C GLN A 245 8.20 -1.46 -2.64
N GLN A 246 8.04 -0.23 -3.12
CA GLN A 246 9.07 0.52 -3.84
C GLN A 246 10.19 0.99 -2.90
N ALA A 247 9.82 1.45 -1.71
CA ALA A 247 10.80 1.75 -0.66
C ALA A 247 11.64 0.52 -0.29
N ALA A 248 11.01 -0.66 -0.24
CA ALA A 248 11.72 -1.91 -0.02
C ALA A 248 12.63 -2.29 -1.20
N LEU A 249 12.19 -2.09 -2.46
CA LEU A 249 13.03 -2.31 -3.64
C LEU A 249 14.31 -1.46 -3.58
N PHE A 250 14.15 -0.16 -3.32
CA PHE A 250 15.26 0.78 -3.17
C PHE A 250 16.13 0.45 -1.96
N GLY A 251 15.51 0.19 -0.79
CA GLY A 251 16.21 -0.09 0.46
C GLY A 251 16.99 -1.42 0.45
N GLN A 252 16.57 -2.40 -0.36
CA GLN A 252 17.31 -3.63 -0.61
C GLN A 252 18.37 -3.47 -1.72
N THR A 253 18.63 -2.23 -2.15
CA THR A 253 19.66 -1.90 -3.15
C THR A 253 19.47 -2.56 -4.52
N CYS A 254 18.21 -2.85 -4.90
CA CYS A 254 17.90 -3.38 -6.23
C CYS A 254 17.99 -2.25 -7.28
N PHE A 255 19.21 -1.84 -7.62
CA PHE A 255 19.46 -0.71 -8.52
C PHE A 255 19.67 -1.13 -9.97
N GLU A 256 20.10 -2.37 -10.19
CA GLU A 256 20.37 -2.88 -11.53
C GLU A 256 19.16 -3.64 -12.10
N PRO A 257 18.94 -3.56 -13.44
CA PRO A 257 17.90 -4.35 -14.08
C PRO A 257 18.06 -5.86 -13.82
N GLY A 258 16.96 -6.52 -13.44
CA GLY A 258 16.93 -7.93 -13.10
C GLY A 258 17.09 -8.21 -11.59
N GLU A 259 17.46 -7.23 -10.78
CA GLU A 259 17.49 -7.40 -9.32
C GLU A 259 16.07 -7.41 -8.76
N ILE A 260 15.85 -8.31 -7.81
CA ILE A 260 14.52 -8.64 -7.28
C ILE A 260 14.54 -8.53 -5.76
N LYS A 261 13.50 -7.93 -5.18
CA LYS A 261 13.17 -8.09 -3.77
C LYS A 261 11.84 -8.82 -3.62
N ASN A 262 11.67 -9.59 -2.56
CA ASN A 262 10.39 -10.15 -2.14
C ASN A 262 10.11 -9.79 -0.68
N THR A 263 8.95 -9.19 -0.42
CA THR A 263 8.49 -8.89 0.93
C THR A 263 7.51 -9.96 1.37
N TYR A 264 7.85 -10.68 2.45
CA TYR A 264 6.97 -11.63 3.11
C TYR A 264 6.30 -10.95 4.31
N GLY A 265 5.04 -10.57 4.16
CA GLY A 265 4.22 -9.95 5.19
C GLY A 265 2.85 -10.62 5.29
N THR A 266 1.80 -9.84 5.45
CA THR A 266 0.39 -10.30 5.36
C THR A 266 0.13 -10.99 4.03
N GLY A 267 0.56 -10.36 2.92
CA GLY A 267 0.75 -10.95 1.59
C GLY A 267 2.24 -11.03 1.25
N CYS A 268 2.56 -11.51 0.04
CA CYS A 268 3.89 -11.43 -0.54
C CYS A 268 3.87 -10.51 -1.76
N PHE A 269 4.87 -9.63 -1.84
CA PHE A 269 5.00 -8.70 -2.96
C PHE A 269 6.42 -8.74 -3.50
N MET A 270 6.55 -9.27 -4.70
CA MET A 270 7.82 -9.38 -5.41
C MET A 270 7.92 -8.22 -6.40
N LEU A 271 9.00 -7.46 -6.35
CA LEU A 271 9.31 -6.43 -7.34
C LEU A 271 10.66 -6.71 -7.98
N MET A 272 10.69 -6.65 -9.31
CA MET A 272 11.92 -6.75 -10.10
C MET A 272 12.18 -5.41 -10.79
N ASN A 273 13.36 -4.84 -10.58
CA ASN A 273 13.82 -3.67 -11.31
C ASN A 273 13.97 -4.02 -12.81
N THR A 274 13.35 -3.23 -13.70
CA THR A 274 13.48 -3.38 -15.17
C THR A 274 14.26 -2.22 -15.81
N GLY A 275 14.83 -1.34 -15.00
CA GLY A 275 15.56 -0.17 -15.46
C GLY A 275 14.64 0.83 -16.16
N LYS A 276 15.05 1.27 -17.34
CA LYS A 276 14.28 2.21 -18.17
C LYS A 276 13.26 1.51 -19.09
N GLU A 277 13.22 0.18 -19.08
CA GLU A 277 12.29 -0.60 -19.88
C GLU A 277 10.91 -0.67 -19.21
N ASN A 278 9.92 -0.11 -19.89
CA ASN A 278 8.52 -0.07 -19.47
C ASN A 278 7.70 -1.21 -20.09
N THR A 279 8.20 -2.41 -20.02
CA THR A 279 7.59 -3.59 -20.63
C THR A 279 6.26 -3.95 -19.98
N ILE A 280 5.18 -4.02 -20.76
CA ILE A 280 3.90 -4.56 -20.31
C ILE A 280 3.98 -6.08 -20.26
N SER A 281 3.73 -6.66 -19.10
CA SER A 281 3.73 -8.12 -18.93
C SER A 281 2.53 -8.77 -19.61
N GLU A 282 2.77 -9.87 -20.36
CA GLU A 282 1.71 -10.72 -20.93
C GLU A 282 1.31 -11.86 -19.97
N ASN A 283 2.06 -12.06 -18.88
CA ASN A 283 1.92 -13.19 -17.97
C ASN A 283 1.28 -12.80 -16.61
N GLY A 284 0.44 -11.76 -16.59
CA GLY A 284 -0.31 -11.38 -15.39
C GLY A 284 0.51 -10.60 -14.32
N LEU A 285 1.78 -10.27 -14.58
CA LEU A 285 2.52 -9.34 -13.73
C LEU A 285 2.06 -7.90 -13.98
N LEU A 286 2.21 -7.04 -12.99
CA LEU A 286 1.96 -5.61 -13.14
C LEU A 286 3.24 -4.91 -13.57
N THR A 287 3.10 -3.88 -14.43
CA THR A 287 4.16 -2.93 -14.69
C THR A 287 3.91 -1.68 -13.85
N THR A 288 4.90 -1.20 -13.15
CA THR A 288 4.77 -0.06 -12.23
C THR A 288 6.04 0.79 -12.24
N ILE A 289 6.00 1.95 -11.62
CA ILE A 289 7.20 2.75 -11.39
C ILE A 289 7.87 2.26 -10.10
N GLY A 290 9.14 1.86 -10.20
CA GLY A 290 9.95 1.40 -9.07
C GLY A 290 10.42 2.56 -8.20
N TYR A 291 10.93 3.62 -8.81
CA TYR A 291 11.29 4.91 -8.18
C TYR A 291 11.58 5.96 -9.25
N ALA A 292 11.52 7.23 -8.86
CA ALA A 292 11.90 8.35 -9.71
C ALA A 292 12.89 9.26 -8.94
N LEU A 293 14.05 9.49 -9.51
CA LEU A 293 15.12 10.28 -8.89
C LEU A 293 15.68 11.27 -9.91
N ASP A 294 15.70 12.56 -9.56
CA ASP A 294 16.32 13.63 -10.35
C ASP A 294 15.84 13.65 -11.83
N GLY A 295 14.54 13.38 -12.06
CA GLY A 295 13.90 13.34 -13.38
C GLY A 295 14.03 12.00 -14.12
N GLU A 296 14.74 11.02 -13.55
CA GLU A 296 14.92 9.68 -14.11
C GLU A 296 13.97 8.68 -13.46
N ILE A 297 13.18 7.96 -14.29
CA ILE A 297 12.28 6.91 -13.83
C ILE A 297 12.90 5.54 -14.03
N THR A 298 12.83 4.73 -12.99
CA THR A 298 13.10 3.29 -13.01
C THR A 298 11.78 2.54 -12.91
N TYR A 299 11.53 1.64 -13.86
CA TYR A 299 10.34 0.79 -13.87
C TYR A 299 10.57 -0.51 -13.10
N ALA A 300 9.50 -1.18 -12.74
CA ALA A 300 9.52 -2.49 -12.11
C ALA A 300 8.36 -3.37 -12.57
N LEU A 301 8.59 -4.67 -12.60
CA LEU A 301 7.54 -5.68 -12.66
C LEU A 301 7.17 -6.12 -11.25
N GLU A 302 5.88 -6.28 -11.00
CA GLU A 302 5.36 -6.69 -9.69
C GLU A 302 4.51 -7.94 -9.78
N GLY A 303 4.80 -8.92 -8.91
CA GLY A 303 3.94 -10.04 -8.58
C GLY A 303 3.31 -9.81 -7.21
N SER A 304 1.99 -9.86 -7.14
CA SER A 304 1.21 -9.59 -5.92
C SER A 304 0.50 -10.86 -5.46
N VAL A 305 0.85 -11.37 -4.28
CA VAL A 305 0.20 -12.49 -3.60
C VAL A 305 -0.49 -11.94 -2.35
N PHE A 306 -1.84 -11.97 -2.34
CA PHE A 306 -2.62 -11.26 -1.32
C PHE A 306 -2.62 -11.95 0.06
N VAL A 307 -2.37 -13.26 0.09
CA VAL A 307 -2.44 -14.05 1.32
C VAL A 307 -1.15 -14.85 1.49
N ALA A 308 -0.37 -14.48 2.48
CA ALA A 308 0.86 -15.16 2.88
C ALA A 308 0.90 -15.38 4.40
N GLY A 309 1.56 -14.52 5.16
CA GLY A 309 1.58 -14.61 6.62
C GLY A 309 0.20 -14.61 7.26
N SER A 310 -0.80 -13.99 6.61
CA SER A 310 -2.19 -14.04 7.04
C SER A 310 -2.79 -15.47 7.03
N ALA A 311 -2.31 -16.38 6.18
CA ALA A 311 -2.72 -17.79 6.24
C ALA A 311 -2.22 -18.47 7.52
N ILE A 312 -1.01 -18.16 7.95
CA ILE A 312 -0.44 -18.68 9.20
C ILE A 312 -1.17 -18.09 10.41
N GLN A 313 -1.49 -16.78 10.35
CA GLN A 313 -2.31 -16.13 11.37
C GLN A 313 -3.69 -16.79 11.47
N TRP A 314 -4.32 -17.09 10.33
CA TRP A 314 -5.61 -17.78 10.30
C TRP A 314 -5.55 -19.17 10.95
N LEU A 315 -4.49 -19.98 10.71
CA LEU A 315 -4.29 -21.25 11.39
C LEU A 315 -4.14 -21.09 12.91
N ARG A 316 -3.49 -20.00 13.35
CA ARG A 316 -3.32 -19.68 14.76
C ARG A 316 -4.63 -19.19 15.39
N ASP A 317 -5.27 -18.18 14.80
CA ASP A 317 -6.32 -17.40 15.45
C ASP A 317 -7.71 -17.99 15.27
N GLN A 318 -7.98 -18.66 14.14
CA GLN A 318 -9.29 -19.23 13.83
C GLN A 318 -9.34 -20.76 14.02
N LEU A 319 -8.26 -21.45 13.67
CA LEU A 319 -8.18 -22.90 13.81
C LEU A 319 -7.46 -23.34 15.09
N GLU A 320 -6.81 -22.42 15.80
CA GLU A 320 -6.13 -22.66 17.08
C GLU A 320 -5.12 -23.83 17.02
N PHE A 321 -4.41 -23.96 15.88
CA PHE A 321 -3.46 -25.06 15.68
C PHE A 321 -2.21 -24.90 16.54
N PHE A 322 -1.82 -23.67 16.86
CA PHE A 322 -0.68 -23.31 17.69
C PHE A 322 -0.90 -21.93 18.33
N PRO A 323 -0.30 -21.64 19.51
CA PRO A 323 -0.47 -20.37 20.21
C PRO A 323 0.31 -19.21 19.58
N GLU A 324 1.44 -19.48 18.93
CA GLU A 324 2.30 -18.46 18.32
C GLU A 324 2.68 -18.85 16.89
N ALA A 325 2.72 -17.89 15.98
CA ALA A 325 3.01 -18.13 14.55
C ALA A 325 4.38 -18.83 14.33
N LYS A 326 5.38 -18.54 15.16
CA LYS A 326 6.72 -19.20 15.09
C LYS A 326 6.68 -20.71 15.32
N GLU A 327 5.61 -21.24 15.95
CA GLU A 327 5.46 -22.67 16.18
C GLU A 327 4.95 -23.43 14.95
N SER A 328 4.53 -22.72 13.91
CA SER A 328 4.08 -23.32 12.65
C SER A 328 5.18 -24.18 12.00
N GLU A 329 6.44 -23.72 12.02
CA GLU A 329 7.58 -24.47 11.49
C GLU A 329 7.78 -25.79 12.23
N LYS A 330 7.74 -25.75 13.57
CA LYS A 330 7.90 -26.96 14.38
C LYS A 330 6.78 -27.95 14.07
N LEU A 331 5.53 -27.49 14.07
CA LEU A 331 4.38 -28.36 13.79
C LEU A 331 4.43 -28.95 12.37
N ALA A 332 4.86 -28.18 11.37
CA ALA A 332 5.03 -28.67 10.00
C ALA A 332 6.14 -29.73 9.89
N ASN A 333 7.16 -29.65 10.72
CA ASN A 333 8.27 -30.63 10.80
C ASN A 333 7.94 -31.90 11.58
N ASP A 334 6.79 -31.96 12.26
CA ASP A 334 6.31 -33.19 12.93
C ASP A 334 5.85 -34.27 11.92
N VAL A 335 5.77 -33.93 10.63
CA VAL A 335 5.41 -34.86 9.54
C VAL A 335 6.45 -34.79 8.41
N GLU A 336 6.64 -35.93 7.71
CA GLU A 336 7.63 -36.03 6.63
C GLU A 336 7.23 -35.26 5.38
N ASP A 337 5.91 -35.23 5.09
CA ASP A 337 5.33 -34.51 3.93
C ASP A 337 3.94 -33.97 4.27
N ASN A 338 3.27 -33.34 3.31
CA ASN A 338 1.91 -32.82 3.46
C ASN A 338 0.81 -33.89 3.31
N PHE A 339 1.15 -35.13 3.08
CA PHE A 339 0.24 -36.28 2.89
C PHE A 339 -0.79 -36.06 1.76
N GLY A 340 -0.40 -35.37 0.68
CA GLY A 340 -1.26 -35.04 -0.44
C GLY A 340 -2.28 -33.93 -0.17
N VAL A 341 -2.17 -33.23 0.97
CA VAL A 341 -3.00 -32.06 1.27
C VAL A 341 -2.50 -30.86 0.46
N VAL A 342 -3.42 -30.18 -0.19
CA VAL A 342 -3.15 -28.92 -0.93
C VAL A 342 -4.02 -27.81 -0.33
N VAL A 343 -3.40 -26.70 0.02
CA VAL A 343 -4.09 -25.50 0.51
C VAL A 343 -4.03 -24.42 -0.56
N VAL A 344 -5.18 -23.86 -0.91
CA VAL A 344 -5.30 -22.66 -1.74
C VAL A 344 -5.72 -21.52 -0.82
N PRO A 345 -4.84 -20.62 -0.39
CA PRO A 345 -5.16 -19.61 0.63
C PRO A 345 -5.80 -18.35 0.01
N ALA A 346 -6.81 -18.49 -0.84
CA ALA A 346 -7.47 -17.40 -1.54
C ALA A 346 -8.51 -16.66 -0.66
N PHE A 347 -8.14 -16.28 0.58
CA PHE A 347 -9.07 -15.61 1.51
C PHE A 347 -9.50 -14.22 1.02
N ALA A 348 -8.63 -13.56 0.26
CA ALA A 348 -8.89 -12.27 -0.35
C ALA A 348 -8.93 -12.34 -1.90
N GLY A 349 -9.24 -13.50 -2.47
CA GLY A 349 -9.08 -13.77 -3.91
C GLY A 349 -7.66 -14.18 -4.23
N LEU A 350 -7.37 -14.38 -5.52
CA LEU A 350 -6.05 -14.64 -6.06
C LEU A 350 -5.52 -13.39 -6.76
N GLY A 351 -4.28 -13.03 -6.47
CA GLY A 351 -3.52 -12.01 -7.20
C GLY A 351 -2.84 -12.56 -8.44
N THR A 352 -1.59 -12.15 -8.67
CA THR A 352 -0.76 -12.60 -9.79
C THR A 352 -0.65 -14.13 -9.82
N PRO A 353 -0.72 -14.80 -11.00
CA PRO A 353 -1.06 -14.24 -12.31
C PRO A 353 -2.56 -14.28 -12.64
N TYR A 354 -3.40 -14.76 -11.73
CA TYR A 354 -4.79 -15.12 -11.98
C TYR A 354 -5.75 -13.92 -11.97
N TRP A 355 -5.55 -12.99 -11.05
CA TRP A 355 -6.38 -11.80 -10.83
C TRP A 355 -7.87 -12.14 -10.70
N ASP A 356 -8.15 -13.20 -9.90
CA ASP A 356 -9.50 -13.66 -9.59
C ASP A 356 -9.92 -13.17 -8.19
N ALA A 357 -10.69 -12.09 -8.18
CA ALA A 357 -11.18 -11.49 -6.94
C ALA A 357 -12.24 -12.35 -6.23
N ASP A 358 -12.88 -13.28 -6.93
CA ASP A 358 -13.99 -14.12 -6.42
C ASP A 358 -13.51 -15.48 -5.93
N ALA A 359 -12.28 -15.87 -6.24
CA ALA A 359 -11.67 -17.09 -5.73
C ALA A 359 -11.75 -17.16 -4.20
N LYS A 360 -12.01 -18.36 -3.68
CA LYS A 360 -12.08 -18.63 -2.25
C LYS A 360 -11.02 -19.63 -1.82
N GLY A 361 -10.59 -19.51 -0.56
CA GLY A 361 -9.71 -20.49 0.05
C GLY A 361 -10.32 -21.90 0.02
N ALA A 362 -9.47 -22.89 -0.26
CA ALA A 362 -9.88 -24.29 -0.30
C ALA A 362 -8.77 -25.20 0.26
N ILE A 363 -9.18 -26.34 0.80
CA ILE A 363 -8.25 -27.40 1.22
C ILE A 363 -8.68 -28.69 0.51
N PHE A 364 -7.77 -29.31 -0.19
CA PHE A 364 -7.98 -30.56 -0.94
C PHE A 364 -7.12 -31.69 -0.38
N GLY A 365 -7.43 -32.93 -0.74
CA GLY A 365 -6.63 -34.10 -0.39
C GLY A 365 -6.79 -34.59 1.06
N LEU A 366 -7.83 -34.16 1.77
CA LEU A 366 -8.07 -34.61 3.14
C LEU A 366 -8.44 -36.09 3.19
N THR A 367 -7.83 -36.82 4.12
CA THR A 367 -8.12 -38.23 4.47
C THR A 367 -8.35 -38.35 5.97
N ARG A 368 -8.77 -39.54 6.43
CA ARG A 368 -8.92 -39.82 7.87
C ARG A 368 -7.61 -39.72 8.66
N ALA A 369 -6.47 -39.85 7.99
CA ALA A 369 -5.15 -39.76 8.60
C ALA A 369 -4.59 -38.33 8.60
N THR A 370 -5.22 -37.40 7.87
CA THR A 370 -4.80 -36.00 7.85
C THR A 370 -4.97 -35.38 9.24
N ASN A 371 -3.96 -34.70 9.70
CA ASN A 371 -3.95 -33.98 10.98
C ASN A 371 -3.50 -32.51 10.81
N LYS A 372 -3.49 -31.75 11.88
CA LYS A 372 -3.13 -30.31 11.85
C LYS A 372 -1.70 -30.06 11.35
N ALA A 373 -0.75 -31.00 11.55
CA ALA A 373 0.62 -30.85 11.07
C ALA A 373 0.68 -30.89 9.53
N HIS A 374 -0.05 -31.83 8.90
CA HIS A 374 -0.16 -31.90 7.42
C HIS A 374 -0.77 -30.63 6.82
N ILE A 375 -1.84 -30.09 7.44
CA ILE A 375 -2.48 -28.85 6.97
C ILE A 375 -1.53 -27.65 7.16
N THR A 376 -0.82 -27.56 8.28
CA THR A 376 0.16 -26.49 8.54
C THR A 376 1.29 -26.53 7.52
N ARG A 377 1.84 -27.73 7.25
CA ARG A 377 2.88 -27.91 6.24
C ARG A 377 2.38 -27.53 4.85
N ALA A 378 1.22 -28.02 4.44
CA ALA A 378 0.61 -27.67 3.15
C ALA A 378 0.36 -26.16 3.03
N THR A 379 -0.01 -25.50 4.13
CA THR A 379 -0.18 -24.02 4.14
C THR A 379 1.15 -23.30 3.94
N LEU A 380 2.23 -23.71 4.62
CA LEU A 380 3.56 -23.14 4.41
C LEU A 380 4.06 -23.38 2.96
N GLU A 381 3.89 -24.58 2.45
CA GLU A 381 4.25 -24.91 1.06
C GLU A 381 3.45 -24.10 0.04
N SER A 382 2.17 -23.83 0.31
CA SER A 382 1.30 -23.02 -0.58
C SER A 382 1.83 -21.59 -0.78
N LEU A 383 2.55 -21.04 0.21
CA LEU A 383 3.15 -19.70 0.09
C LEU A 383 4.31 -19.68 -0.92
N ALA A 384 4.96 -20.81 -1.13
CA ALA A 384 6.03 -20.96 -2.12
C ALA A 384 5.49 -21.25 -3.52
N TYR A 385 4.28 -21.81 -3.62
CA TYR A 385 3.67 -22.15 -4.91
C TYR A 385 2.95 -20.98 -5.60
N GLN A 386 2.59 -19.94 -4.84
CA GLN A 386 1.98 -18.71 -5.36
C GLN A 386 3.02 -17.81 -6.01
#